data_a23ebd5e63f2643c81456ffea8a1d2ef
#
_entry.id   a23ebd5e63f2643c81456ffea8a1d2ef
#
_cell.length_a   1.000
_cell.length_b   1.000
_cell.length_c   1.000
_cell.angle_alpha   90.00
_cell.angle_beta   90.00
_cell.angle_gamma   90.00
#
_symmetry.space_group_name_H-M   'P 1'
#
loop_
_entity.id
_entity.type
_entity.pdbx_description
1 polymer ?
#
loop_
_entity_poly.entity_id
_entity_poly.type
_entity_poly.pdbx_seq_one_letter_code
_entity_poly.pdbx_strand_id
1 'polypeptide(L)'
;MKKTPSNEVLVGDCREVMKTLPENYISACITDPPYNYEFIGHKWDDSEIQRRIERVNGKGKKTLVKNIPYGSGLAGGVRNEKWYQRNRNNTLDYEKWCFEWGEQLFRICKPGATVLVFNSTRTVAHVQVALETAGFYARDILVYKRSSGIPKGVNIKQQLEKKGYENSEKWDGWHSCLRNEWEAICVLQKPLVNNYLETLQEYGTGLFYTKDGFGGFQSNILEGIQREKTEEFNVHCTVKPIALMRKLVEIFVPRLENSILIDPFAGSGTTLLAAQEFGIRYVGIEIVPDYIEIINKRLDSFSGIQGILPLFQ
;
A
#
# COMPACT_ATOMS: atom_id res chain seq x y z
N MET A 1 -16.94 18.85 -22.71
CA MET A 1 -15.80 18.03 -22.29
C MET A 1 -16.00 17.65 -20.83
N LYS A 2 -15.92 16.38 -20.45
CA LYS A 2 -15.96 15.99 -19.03
C LYS A 2 -14.70 16.55 -18.36
N LYS A 3 -14.86 17.22 -17.23
CA LYS A 3 -13.74 17.75 -16.42
C LYS A 3 -12.86 16.56 -15.99
N THR A 4 -11.57 16.64 -16.23
CA THR A 4 -10.62 15.59 -15.79
C THR A 4 -10.50 15.65 -14.27
N PRO A 5 -10.68 14.53 -13.55
CA PRO A 5 -10.67 14.51 -12.09
C PRO A 5 -9.33 15.00 -11.54
N SER A 6 -9.38 15.95 -10.61
CA SER A 6 -8.19 16.48 -9.92
C SER A 6 -8.55 16.93 -8.52
N ASN A 7 -7.81 16.51 -7.52
CA ASN A 7 -8.12 16.66 -6.10
C ASN A 7 -9.49 16.07 -5.75
N GLU A 8 -9.72 14.86 -6.24
CA GLU A 8 -10.99 14.15 -6.09
C GLU A 8 -10.76 12.71 -5.63
N VAL A 9 -11.74 12.17 -4.91
CA VAL A 9 -11.81 10.76 -4.54
C VAL A 9 -13.01 10.15 -5.25
N LEU A 10 -12.74 9.12 -6.06
CA LEU A 10 -13.73 8.44 -6.89
C LEU A 10 -14.15 7.13 -6.21
N VAL A 11 -15.47 6.87 -6.20
CA VAL A 11 -16.03 5.64 -5.62
C VAL A 11 -16.08 4.54 -6.65
N GLY A 12 -15.56 3.36 -6.33
CA GLY A 12 -15.74 2.17 -7.14
C GLY A 12 -14.54 1.26 -7.24
N ASP A 13 -14.68 0.21 -8.01
CA ASP A 13 -13.57 -0.70 -8.35
C ASP A 13 -12.55 0.05 -9.21
N CYS A 14 -11.30 0.04 -8.77
CA CYS A 14 -10.23 0.78 -9.45
C CYS A 14 -10.06 0.37 -10.92
N ARG A 15 -10.31 -0.90 -11.26
CA ARG A 15 -10.25 -1.42 -12.63
C ARG A 15 -11.27 -0.73 -13.55
N GLU A 16 -12.48 -0.45 -13.03
CA GLU A 16 -13.54 0.21 -13.79
C GLU A 16 -13.38 1.74 -13.77
N VAL A 17 -13.05 2.31 -12.61
CA VAL A 17 -12.88 3.75 -12.47
C VAL A 17 -11.73 4.26 -13.33
N MET A 18 -10.58 3.57 -13.34
CA MET A 18 -9.43 3.98 -14.16
C MET A 18 -9.73 3.97 -15.65
N LYS A 19 -10.66 3.15 -16.16
CA LYS A 19 -11.10 3.19 -17.57
C LYS A 19 -11.67 4.55 -17.97
N THR A 20 -12.21 5.32 -17.03
CA THR A 20 -12.78 6.65 -17.27
C THR A 20 -11.75 7.77 -17.31
N LEU A 21 -10.52 7.50 -16.84
CA LEU A 21 -9.43 8.48 -16.82
C LEU A 21 -8.70 8.53 -18.16
N PRO A 22 -8.20 9.70 -18.57
CA PRO A 22 -7.48 9.85 -19.83
C PRO A 22 -6.12 9.11 -19.80
N GLU A 23 -5.61 8.79 -20.97
CA GLU A 23 -4.28 8.25 -21.16
C GLU A 23 -3.19 9.27 -20.82
N ASN A 24 -2.03 8.82 -20.38
CA ASN A 24 -0.87 9.65 -20.08
C ASN A 24 -1.18 10.87 -19.18
N TYR A 25 -2.01 10.64 -18.17
CA TYR A 25 -2.51 11.67 -17.27
C TYR A 25 -1.78 11.70 -15.91
N ILE A 26 -1.43 10.53 -15.39
CA ILE A 26 -0.87 10.32 -14.06
C ILE A 26 0.66 10.42 -14.09
N SER A 27 1.24 11.22 -13.20
CA SER A 27 2.67 11.42 -13.08
C SER A 27 3.36 10.44 -12.13
N ALA A 28 2.63 9.94 -11.13
CA ALA A 28 3.10 8.92 -10.18
C ALA A 28 1.93 8.16 -9.56
N CYS A 29 2.19 6.95 -9.09
CA CYS A 29 1.26 6.15 -8.28
C CYS A 29 1.96 5.71 -7.00
N ILE A 30 1.30 5.90 -5.85
CA ILE A 30 1.72 5.32 -4.56
C ILE A 30 0.50 4.65 -3.97
N THR A 31 0.56 3.33 -3.75
CA THR A 31 -0.63 2.57 -3.39
C THR A 31 -0.36 1.35 -2.52
N ASP A 32 -1.33 1.01 -1.68
CA ASP A 32 -1.30 -0.11 -0.72
C ASP A 32 -2.48 -1.06 -0.97
N PRO A 33 -2.43 -1.88 -2.05
CA PRO A 33 -3.51 -2.80 -2.40
C PRO A 33 -3.66 -3.90 -1.34
N PRO A 34 -4.79 -4.64 -1.32
CA PRO A 34 -4.89 -5.89 -0.57
C PRO A 34 -3.73 -6.85 -0.92
N TYR A 35 -3.12 -7.50 0.09
CA TYR A 35 -1.92 -8.34 -0.12
C TYR A 35 -2.22 -9.79 -0.49
N ASN A 36 -3.47 -10.16 -0.64
CA ASN A 36 -3.89 -11.52 -0.94
C ASN A 36 -5.27 -11.53 -1.61
N TYR A 37 -5.50 -12.48 -2.52
CA TYR A 37 -6.76 -12.69 -3.20
C TYR A 37 -7.93 -12.98 -2.24
N GLU A 38 -7.69 -13.67 -1.14
CA GLU A 38 -8.71 -13.92 -0.10
C GLU A 38 -9.30 -12.61 0.49
N PHE A 39 -8.58 -11.48 0.39
CA PHE A 39 -9.10 -10.18 0.80
C PHE A 39 -9.94 -9.48 -0.29
N ILE A 40 -9.78 -9.89 -1.55
CA ILE A 40 -10.47 -9.29 -2.71
C ILE A 40 -11.85 -9.92 -2.90
N GLY A 41 -11.94 -11.24 -2.67
CA GLY A 41 -13.17 -12.03 -2.87
C GLY A 41 -14.13 -12.08 -1.67
N HIS A 42 -13.67 -11.77 -0.48
CA HIS A 42 -14.56 -11.53 0.63
C HIS A 42 -15.16 -10.15 0.43
N LYS A 43 -16.45 -10.12 0.15
CA LYS A 43 -17.28 -8.96 0.37
C LYS A 43 -16.79 -8.35 1.67
N TRP A 44 -16.27 -7.16 1.64
CA TRP A 44 -16.32 -6.26 2.76
C TRP A 44 -17.82 -6.00 2.93
N ASP A 45 -18.49 -7.02 3.45
CA ASP A 45 -19.90 -7.03 3.74
C ASP A 45 -20.10 -5.91 4.74
N ASP A 46 -21.07 -5.04 4.49
CA ASP A 46 -21.46 -3.96 5.40
C ASP A 46 -21.58 -4.47 6.84
N SER A 47 -21.99 -5.74 7.02
CA SER A 47 -22.06 -6.41 8.31
C SER A 47 -20.69 -6.62 8.98
N GLU A 48 -19.60 -6.81 8.24
CA GLU A 48 -18.26 -6.98 8.80
C GLU A 48 -17.60 -5.61 9.08
N ILE A 49 -17.89 -4.62 8.24
CA ILE A 49 -17.50 -3.22 8.46
C ILE A 49 -18.24 -2.68 9.68
N GLN A 50 -19.55 -2.87 9.76
CA GLN A 50 -20.37 -2.51 10.92
C GLN A 50 -19.87 -3.18 12.21
N ARG A 51 -19.59 -4.48 12.20
CA ARG A 51 -19.00 -5.18 13.35
C ARG A 51 -17.63 -4.62 13.76
N ARG A 52 -16.85 -4.10 12.82
CA ARG A 52 -15.55 -3.46 13.11
C ARG A 52 -15.73 -2.08 13.69
N ILE A 53 -16.65 -1.28 13.14
CA ILE A 53 -17.04 0.04 13.66
C ILE A 53 -17.59 -0.11 15.07
N GLU A 54 -18.51 -1.03 15.33
CA GLU A 54 -19.09 -1.31 16.65
C GLU A 54 -18.03 -1.76 17.66
N ARG A 55 -17.01 -2.53 17.24
CA ARG A 55 -15.91 -2.96 18.12
C ARG A 55 -14.94 -1.83 18.46
N VAL A 56 -14.73 -0.89 17.55
CA VAL A 56 -13.91 0.31 17.81
C VAL A 56 -14.62 1.29 18.70
N ASN A 57 -15.94 1.46 18.51
CA ASN A 57 -16.79 2.35 19.31
C ASN A 57 -17.23 1.73 20.66
N GLY A 58 -17.19 0.40 20.79
CA GLY A 58 -17.45 -0.30 22.04
C GLY A 58 -16.30 -0.14 23.03
N LYS A 59 -16.60 0.36 24.24
CA LYS A 59 -15.66 0.60 25.37
C LYS A 59 -14.95 -0.66 25.90
N GLY A 60 -14.46 -1.54 25.04
CA GLY A 60 -13.71 -2.72 25.41
C GLY A 60 -12.31 -2.68 24.81
N LYS A 61 -11.29 -2.33 25.61
CA LYS A 61 -9.87 -2.51 25.32
C LYS A 61 -9.51 -3.98 25.06
N LYS A 62 -10.01 -4.58 23.98
CA LYS A 62 -9.55 -5.89 23.52
C LYS A 62 -9.01 -5.72 22.12
N THR A 63 -7.68 -5.81 22.06
CA THR A 63 -6.80 -5.77 20.91
C THR A 63 -7.46 -6.22 19.60
N LEU A 64 -7.53 -5.32 18.64
CA LEU A 64 -7.97 -5.47 17.24
C LEU A 64 -7.31 -6.64 16.48
N VAL A 65 -6.32 -7.30 17.07
CA VAL A 65 -5.49 -8.33 16.44
C VAL A 65 -6.14 -9.71 16.44
N LYS A 66 -7.23 -9.94 17.19
CA LYS A 66 -7.80 -11.30 17.39
C LYS A 66 -8.68 -11.83 16.26
N ASN A 67 -9.11 -11.01 15.30
CA ASN A 67 -10.05 -11.46 14.28
C ASN A 67 -9.80 -10.82 12.89
N ILE A 68 -8.56 -10.59 12.50
CA ILE A 68 -8.27 -10.60 11.08
C ILE A 68 -8.44 -12.06 10.67
N PRO A 69 -9.35 -12.40 9.75
CA PRO A 69 -9.35 -13.73 9.17
C PRO A 69 -8.05 -13.85 8.37
N TYR A 70 -6.99 -14.23 9.05
CA TYR A 70 -5.89 -14.83 8.36
C TYR A 70 -6.45 -16.16 7.84
N GLY A 71 -7.03 -16.13 6.66
CA GLY A 71 -7.48 -17.30 5.92
C GLY A 71 -6.35 -18.22 5.51
N SER A 72 -5.24 -18.07 6.13
CA SER A 72 -4.08 -18.90 5.94
C SER A 72 -3.74 -19.56 7.24
N GLY A 73 -3.83 -20.82 7.38
CA GLY A 73 -3.12 -21.73 8.25
C GLY A 73 -2.45 -21.28 9.56
N LEU A 74 -2.54 -20.02 9.93
CA LEU A 74 -2.09 -19.47 11.22
C LEU A 74 -3.09 -19.75 12.34
N ALA A 75 -4.33 -20.07 12.01
CA ALA A 75 -5.37 -20.47 12.97
C ALA A 75 -5.34 -21.98 13.30
N GLY A 76 -4.19 -22.64 13.18
CA GLY A 76 -4.03 -24.04 13.58
C GLY A 76 -4.55 -25.09 12.58
N GLY A 77 -4.86 -24.70 11.36
CA GLY A 77 -5.25 -25.64 10.29
C GLY A 77 -4.08 -26.52 9.84
N VAL A 78 -4.37 -27.80 9.58
CA VAL A 78 -3.36 -28.74 9.05
C VAL A 78 -2.94 -28.29 7.67
N ARG A 79 -1.64 -28.01 7.49
CA ARG A 79 -1.03 -27.71 6.20
C ARG A 79 -0.86 -28.99 5.39
N ASN A 80 -1.96 -29.50 4.86
CA ASN A 80 -1.98 -30.65 3.96
C ASN A 80 -1.90 -30.21 2.49
N GLU A 81 -1.86 -31.17 1.59
CA GLU A 81 -1.78 -30.93 0.15
C GLU A 81 -2.89 -30.01 -0.36
N LYS A 82 -4.14 -30.20 0.09
CA LYS A 82 -5.28 -29.33 -0.28
C LYS A 82 -5.07 -27.87 0.15
N TRP A 83 -4.44 -27.67 1.30
CA TRP A 83 -4.10 -26.32 1.76
C TRP A 83 -3.06 -25.67 0.84
N TYR A 84 -1.99 -26.40 0.48
CA TYR A 84 -0.97 -25.87 -0.42
C TYR A 84 -1.52 -25.59 -1.81
N GLN A 85 -2.38 -26.46 -2.34
CA GLN A 85 -3.02 -26.26 -3.63
C GLN A 85 -3.92 -25.00 -3.63
N ARG A 86 -4.74 -24.83 -2.59
CA ARG A 86 -5.58 -23.62 -2.44
C ARG A 86 -4.72 -22.36 -2.33
N ASN A 87 -3.66 -22.40 -1.52
CA ASN A 87 -2.77 -21.24 -1.36
C ASN A 87 -2.07 -20.88 -2.67
N ARG A 88 -1.66 -21.87 -3.44
CA ARG A 88 -1.06 -21.66 -4.77
C ARG A 88 -2.07 -21.02 -5.73
N ASN A 89 -3.29 -21.52 -5.80
CA ASN A 89 -4.33 -20.96 -6.65
C ASN A 89 -4.65 -19.52 -6.26
N ASN A 90 -4.82 -19.24 -4.98
CA ASN A 90 -5.03 -17.88 -4.48
C ASN A 90 -3.90 -16.92 -4.88
N THR A 91 -2.66 -17.40 -4.91
CA THR A 91 -1.51 -16.59 -5.32
C THR A 91 -1.56 -16.28 -6.82
N LEU A 92 -1.89 -17.25 -7.66
CA LEU A 92 -2.06 -17.05 -9.11
C LEU A 92 -3.26 -16.16 -9.44
N ASP A 93 -4.37 -16.33 -8.74
CA ASP A 93 -5.54 -15.45 -8.87
C ASP A 93 -5.22 -14.02 -8.44
N TYR A 94 -4.40 -13.86 -7.40
CA TYR A 94 -3.90 -12.56 -6.96
C TYR A 94 -3.02 -11.89 -8.02
N GLU A 95 -2.10 -12.63 -8.63
CA GLU A 95 -1.25 -12.14 -9.72
C GLU A 95 -2.09 -11.67 -10.92
N LYS A 96 -3.08 -12.48 -11.33
CA LYS A 96 -4.02 -12.11 -12.39
C LYS A 96 -4.80 -10.84 -12.06
N TRP A 97 -5.31 -10.73 -10.84
CA TRP A 97 -6.01 -9.52 -10.40
C TRP A 97 -5.09 -8.29 -10.39
N CYS A 98 -3.82 -8.46 -9.99
CA CYS A 98 -2.83 -7.39 -10.06
C CYS A 98 -2.57 -6.96 -11.50
N PHE A 99 -2.52 -7.88 -12.44
CA PHE A 99 -2.40 -7.57 -13.86
C PHE A 99 -3.59 -6.74 -14.37
N GLU A 100 -4.82 -7.10 -14.01
CA GLU A 100 -6.04 -6.42 -14.48
C GLU A 100 -6.07 -4.94 -14.11
N TRP A 101 -5.73 -4.56 -12.87
CA TRP A 101 -5.65 -3.14 -12.52
C TRP A 101 -4.34 -2.50 -13.02
N GLY A 102 -3.29 -3.29 -13.14
CA GLY A 102 -2.00 -2.88 -13.69
C GLY A 102 -2.10 -2.38 -15.13
N GLU A 103 -2.84 -3.07 -15.99
CA GLU A 103 -3.10 -2.64 -17.37
C GLU A 103 -3.76 -1.25 -17.43
N GLN A 104 -4.79 -1.01 -16.60
CA GLN A 104 -5.47 0.28 -16.56
C GLN A 104 -4.56 1.37 -16.01
N LEU A 105 -3.77 1.06 -14.97
CA LEU A 105 -2.78 1.99 -14.43
C LEU A 105 -1.72 2.32 -15.49
N PHE A 106 -1.21 1.33 -16.23
CA PHE A 106 -0.23 1.55 -17.29
C PHE A 106 -0.75 2.51 -18.36
N ARG A 107 -2.00 2.33 -18.79
CA ARG A 107 -2.63 3.18 -19.80
C ARG A 107 -2.69 4.64 -19.35
N ILE A 108 -3.11 4.91 -18.13
CA ILE A 108 -3.30 6.28 -17.60
C ILE A 108 -2.00 6.93 -17.12
N CYS A 109 -0.96 6.17 -16.81
CA CYS A 109 0.34 6.71 -16.43
C CYS A 109 1.03 7.39 -17.61
N LYS A 110 1.68 8.53 -17.38
CA LYS A 110 2.60 9.19 -18.34
C LYS A 110 3.81 8.30 -18.58
N PRO A 111 4.45 8.35 -19.76
CA PRO A 111 5.80 7.79 -19.94
C PRO A 111 6.74 8.26 -18.82
N GLY A 112 7.56 7.39 -18.27
CA GLY A 112 8.44 7.69 -17.15
C GLY A 112 7.77 7.80 -15.78
N ALA A 113 6.44 7.68 -15.68
CA ALA A 113 5.74 7.72 -14.40
C ALA A 113 6.19 6.60 -13.46
N THR A 114 6.42 6.93 -12.19
CA THR A 114 6.83 5.98 -11.16
C THR A 114 5.63 5.39 -10.45
N VAL A 115 5.67 4.09 -10.20
CA VAL A 115 4.63 3.33 -9.51
C VAL A 115 5.23 2.64 -8.29
N LEU A 116 4.72 2.95 -7.12
CA LEU A 116 5.10 2.37 -5.83
C LEU A 116 3.95 1.54 -5.30
N VAL A 117 4.21 0.25 -5.09
CA VAL A 117 3.20 -0.69 -4.60
C VAL A 117 3.68 -1.37 -3.33
N PHE A 118 2.99 -1.09 -2.23
CA PHE A 118 3.21 -1.80 -0.98
C PHE A 118 2.77 -3.25 -1.09
N ASN A 119 3.54 -4.14 -0.49
CA ASN A 119 3.13 -5.53 -0.42
C ASN A 119 3.83 -6.30 0.70
N SER A 120 3.30 -7.48 1.00
CA SER A 120 3.98 -8.40 1.89
C SER A 120 5.21 -9.00 1.21
N THR A 121 6.23 -9.37 2.01
CA THR A 121 7.43 -10.05 1.52
C THR A 121 7.15 -11.40 0.84
N ARG A 122 5.94 -11.95 0.99
CA ARG A 122 5.54 -13.24 0.40
C ARG A 122 4.92 -13.10 -0.99
N THR A 123 4.32 -11.95 -1.28
CA THR A 123 3.52 -11.74 -2.50
C THR A 123 4.04 -10.59 -3.36
N VAL A 124 5.07 -9.86 -2.91
CA VAL A 124 5.65 -8.74 -3.69
C VAL A 124 6.14 -9.18 -5.07
N ALA A 125 6.74 -10.36 -5.19
CA ALA A 125 7.19 -10.90 -6.47
C ALA A 125 6.04 -11.07 -7.48
N HIS A 126 4.87 -11.52 -7.02
CA HIS A 126 3.69 -11.69 -7.87
C HIS A 126 3.11 -10.35 -8.34
N VAL A 127 3.13 -9.32 -7.48
CA VAL A 127 2.76 -7.96 -7.88
C VAL A 127 3.73 -7.42 -8.92
N GLN A 128 5.03 -7.59 -8.68
CA GLN A 128 6.04 -7.14 -9.62
C GLN A 128 5.86 -7.78 -11.00
N VAL A 129 5.79 -9.11 -11.06
CA VAL A 129 5.61 -9.85 -12.32
C VAL A 129 4.31 -9.44 -13.03
N ALA A 130 3.21 -9.27 -12.30
CA ALA A 130 1.94 -8.84 -12.88
C ALA A 130 2.05 -7.46 -13.53
N LEU A 131 2.69 -6.50 -12.87
CA LEU A 131 2.84 -5.14 -13.38
C LEU A 131 3.89 -5.07 -14.51
N GLU A 132 4.95 -5.87 -14.46
CA GLU A 132 5.88 -6.02 -15.60
C GLU A 132 5.18 -6.60 -16.82
N THR A 133 4.29 -7.58 -16.63
CA THR A 133 3.44 -8.13 -17.68
C THR A 133 2.46 -7.09 -18.25
N ALA A 134 1.99 -6.14 -17.42
CA ALA A 134 1.17 -5.01 -17.85
C ALA A 134 1.95 -3.92 -18.62
N GLY A 135 3.29 -4.01 -18.66
CA GLY A 135 4.16 -3.13 -19.44
C GLY A 135 5.11 -2.23 -18.65
N PHE A 136 5.00 -2.19 -17.32
CA PHE A 136 5.98 -1.50 -16.47
C PHE A 136 7.31 -2.26 -16.46
N TYR A 137 8.36 -1.62 -15.98
CA TYR A 137 9.60 -2.32 -15.63
C TYR A 137 10.00 -2.04 -14.18
N ALA A 138 10.54 -3.05 -13.53
CA ALA A 138 10.99 -2.93 -12.15
C ALA A 138 12.27 -2.11 -12.08
N ARG A 139 12.31 -1.19 -11.08
CA ARG A 139 13.46 -0.34 -10.80
C ARG A 139 14.17 -0.76 -9.52
N ASP A 140 13.39 -1.06 -8.47
CA ASP A 140 13.92 -1.40 -7.14
C ASP A 140 12.82 -2.03 -6.27
N ILE A 141 13.21 -2.53 -5.10
CA ILE A 141 12.33 -2.84 -3.99
C ILE A 141 12.84 -2.08 -2.78
N LEU A 142 12.04 -1.11 -2.28
CA LEU A 142 12.36 -0.43 -1.04
C LEU A 142 12.02 -1.31 0.15
N VAL A 143 12.86 -1.25 1.17
CA VAL A 143 12.63 -1.87 2.46
C VAL A 143 12.08 -0.83 3.44
N TYR A 144 10.79 -0.91 3.76
CA TYR A 144 10.23 -0.12 4.86
C TYR A 144 10.39 -0.88 6.16
N LYS A 145 11.38 -0.52 6.99
CA LYS A 145 11.62 -1.10 8.29
C LYS A 145 10.66 -0.53 9.32
N ARG A 146 9.84 -1.41 9.90
CA ARG A 146 8.87 -1.04 10.93
C ARG A 146 9.53 -0.98 12.29
N SER A 147 9.08 -0.05 13.13
CA SER A 147 9.56 0.10 14.51
C SER A 147 9.13 -1.05 15.43
N SER A 148 8.10 -1.81 15.04
CA SER A 148 7.58 -2.93 15.84
C SER A 148 7.12 -4.09 14.97
N GLY A 149 7.50 -5.29 15.33
CA GLY A 149 7.01 -6.52 14.73
C GLY A 149 6.72 -7.54 15.83
N ILE A 150 5.50 -8.11 15.84
CA ILE A 150 5.16 -9.19 16.77
C ILE A 150 5.46 -10.52 16.07
N PRO A 151 6.27 -11.42 16.64
CA PRO A 151 6.43 -12.75 16.12
C PRO A 151 5.08 -13.47 16.08
N LYS A 152 4.66 -13.92 14.90
CA LYS A 152 3.39 -14.65 14.71
C LYS A 152 3.61 -16.15 14.64
N GLY A 153 4.82 -16.62 14.93
CA GLY A 153 5.21 -18.00 14.89
C GLY A 153 4.67 -18.80 16.07
N VAL A 154 4.47 -20.09 15.82
CA VAL A 154 4.19 -21.06 16.87
C VAL A 154 5.46 -21.33 17.62
N ASN A 155 5.46 -21.18 18.95
CA ASN A 155 6.53 -21.64 19.82
C ASN A 155 6.45 -23.17 19.94
N ILE A 156 7.46 -23.87 19.44
CA ILE A 156 7.45 -25.33 19.35
C ILE A 156 7.51 -25.97 20.71
N LYS A 157 8.38 -25.50 21.61
CA LYS A 157 8.47 -25.99 22.99
C LYS A 157 7.12 -25.95 23.69
N GLN A 158 6.49 -24.77 23.71
CA GLN A 158 5.16 -24.60 24.34
C GLN A 158 4.07 -25.50 23.73
N GLN A 159 4.13 -25.77 22.43
CA GLN A 159 3.15 -26.67 21.78
C GLN A 159 3.40 -28.13 22.16
N LEU A 160 4.64 -28.55 22.27
CA LEU A 160 4.98 -29.89 22.70
C LEU A 160 4.59 -30.14 24.16
N GLU A 161 4.89 -29.19 25.06
CA GLU A 161 4.46 -29.22 26.47
C GLU A 161 2.94 -29.36 26.62
N LYS A 162 2.17 -28.51 25.90
CA LYS A 162 0.70 -28.56 25.89
C LYS A 162 0.12 -29.90 25.43
N LYS A 163 0.89 -30.65 24.62
CA LYS A 163 0.49 -31.97 24.10
C LYS A 163 1.08 -33.13 24.89
N GLY A 164 1.82 -32.86 25.97
CA GLY A 164 2.42 -33.86 26.81
C GLY A 164 3.60 -34.62 26.19
N TYR A 165 4.27 -34.03 25.20
CA TYR A 165 5.48 -34.64 24.61
C TYR A 165 6.68 -34.48 25.57
N GLU A 166 7.42 -35.56 25.77
CA GLU A 166 8.69 -35.52 26.48
C GLU A 166 9.80 -34.81 25.69
N ASN A 167 10.81 -34.31 26.39
CA ASN A 167 11.96 -33.63 25.78
C ASN A 167 11.65 -32.35 25.00
N SER A 168 10.59 -31.62 25.37
CA SER A 168 10.25 -30.33 24.79
C SER A 168 11.37 -29.28 24.91
N GLU A 169 12.24 -29.40 25.93
CA GLU A 169 13.37 -28.50 26.18
C GLU A 169 14.36 -28.40 25.02
N LYS A 170 14.52 -29.47 24.22
CA LYS A 170 15.36 -29.45 23.01
C LYS A 170 14.94 -28.39 21.97
N TRP A 171 13.69 -27.96 22.07
CA TRP A 171 13.06 -27.05 21.14
C TRP A 171 12.92 -25.64 21.72
N ASP A 172 13.62 -25.34 22.81
CA ASP A 172 13.61 -23.96 23.31
C ASP A 172 14.23 -23.01 22.31
N GLY A 173 13.58 -21.84 22.11
CA GLY A 173 13.97 -20.87 21.11
C GLY A 173 13.49 -21.16 19.67
N TRP A 174 12.94 -22.37 19.39
CA TRP A 174 12.45 -22.70 18.05
C TRP A 174 11.01 -22.26 17.82
N HIS A 175 10.81 -21.47 16.74
CA HIS A 175 9.52 -20.95 16.31
C HIS A 175 9.26 -21.23 14.84
N SER A 176 7.99 -21.28 14.43
CA SER A 176 7.60 -21.60 13.06
C SER A 176 7.81 -20.45 12.05
N CYS A 177 8.20 -19.27 12.50
CA CYS A 177 8.57 -18.14 11.64
C CYS A 177 9.45 -17.12 12.35
N LEU A 178 10.15 -16.31 11.58
CA LEU A 178 10.85 -15.13 12.07
C LEU A 178 9.87 -13.98 12.36
N ARG A 179 10.34 -13.00 13.11
CA ARG A 179 9.64 -11.73 13.30
C ARG A 179 9.67 -10.94 11.99
N ASN A 180 8.49 -10.52 11.53
CA ASN A 180 8.41 -9.67 10.35
C ASN A 180 8.64 -8.20 10.73
N GLU A 181 9.79 -7.64 10.33
CA GLU A 181 10.21 -6.28 10.67
C GLU A 181 10.11 -5.29 9.51
N TRP A 182 9.81 -5.74 8.31
CA TRP A 182 9.76 -4.85 7.16
C TRP A 182 8.62 -5.17 6.19
N GLU A 183 8.22 -4.19 5.44
CA GLU A 183 7.30 -4.30 4.31
C GLU A 183 8.05 -3.95 3.04
N ALA A 184 7.74 -4.66 1.95
CA ALA A 184 8.28 -4.37 0.65
C ALA A 184 7.48 -3.27 -0.04
N ILE A 185 8.16 -2.38 -0.76
CA ILE A 185 7.54 -1.43 -1.67
C ILE A 185 8.17 -1.65 -3.04
N CYS A 186 7.43 -2.27 -3.95
CA CYS A 186 7.88 -2.47 -5.30
C CYS A 186 7.91 -1.14 -6.04
N VAL A 187 9.05 -0.79 -6.63
CA VAL A 187 9.25 0.43 -7.44
C VAL A 187 9.29 0.04 -8.91
N LEU A 188 8.27 0.46 -9.64
CA LEU A 188 8.18 0.24 -11.08
C LEU A 188 8.12 1.59 -11.81
N GLN A 189 8.36 1.57 -13.10
CA GLN A 189 8.30 2.74 -13.94
C GLN A 189 7.69 2.39 -15.30
N LYS A 190 6.83 3.27 -15.82
CA LYS A 190 6.42 3.18 -17.22
C LYS A 190 7.61 3.52 -18.11
N PRO A 191 7.87 2.80 -19.22
CA PRO A 191 8.96 3.09 -20.12
C PRO A 191 9.07 4.57 -20.48
N LEU A 192 10.31 5.02 -20.60
CA LEU A 192 10.63 6.39 -21.04
C LEU A 192 10.33 6.56 -22.54
N VAL A 193 10.16 7.80 -22.96
CA VAL A 193 10.25 8.14 -24.38
C VAL A 193 11.71 8.44 -24.68
N ASN A 194 12.35 7.61 -25.50
CA ASN A 194 13.75 7.68 -25.88
C ASN A 194 14.73 7.71 -24.69
N ASN A 195 14.81 8.81 -23.94
CA ASN A 195 15.76 8.99 -22.84
C ASN A 195 15.14 9.83 -21.69
N TYR A 196 15.89 9.96 -20.59
CA TYR A 196 15.45 10.70 -19.40
C TYR A 196 15.19 12.19 -19.66
N LEU A 197 16.02 12.85 -20.49
CA LEU A 197 15.88 14.28 -20.71
C LEU A 197 14.65 14.61 -21.56
N GLU A 198 14.42 13.86 -22.63
CA GLU A 198 13.25 14.01 -23.48
C GLU A 198 11.94 13.70 -22.70
N THR A 199 11.94 12.61 -21.92
CA THR A 199 10.80 12.26 -21.07
C THR A 199 10.51 13.35 -20.04
N LEU A 200 11.57 13.92 -19.41
CA LEU A 200 11.41 15.01 -18.46
C LEU A 200 10.84 16.27 -19.13
N GLN A 201 11.33 16.62 -20.32
CA GLN A 201 10.88 17.82 -21.04
C GLN A 201 9.42 17.69 -21.48
N GLU A 202 9.02 16.51 -21.96
CA GLU A 202 7.68 16.30 -22.52
C GLU A 202 6.62 16.00 -21.44
N TYR A 203 6.97 15.16 -20.45
CA TYR A 203 6.00 14.65 -19.46
C TYR A 203 6.26 15.11 -18.04
N GLY A 204 7.44 15.62 -17.73
CA GLY A 204 7.82 16.01 -16.38
C GLY A 204 8.04 14.83 -15.44
N THR A 205 8.40 13.66 -15.95
CA THR A 205 8.52 12.39 -15.21
C THR A 205 9.87 11.73 -15.47
N GLY A 206 10.11 10.55 -14.89
CA GLY A 206 11.28 9.71 -15.17
C GLY A 206 12.37 9.75 -14.09
N LEU A 207 12.36 10.71 -13.19
CA LEU A 207 13.45 10.97 -12.24
C LEU A 207 12.99 10.79 -10.78
N PHE A 208 13.98 10.56 -9.92
CA PHE A 208 13.82 10.53 -8.46
C PHE A 208 14.57 11.68 -7.82
N TYR A 209 14.02 12.23 -6.72
CA TYR A 209 14.75 13.19 -5.90
C TYR A 209 15.69 12.45 -4.94
N THR A 210 16.98 12.56 -5.16
CA THR A 210 17.98 11.73 -4.48
C THR A 210 18.75 12.42 -3.37
N LYS A 211 18.56 13.72 -3.11
CA LYS A 211 19.26 14.41 -2.01
C LYS A 211 18.69 13.97 -0.66
N ASP A 212 19.55 13.50 0.25
CA ASP A 212 19.17 13.08 1.61
C ASP A 212 19.15 14.20 2.67
N GLY A 213 19.54 15.41 2.28
CA GLY A 213 19.66 16.56 3.18
C GLY A 213 21.01 16.65 3.90
N PHE A 214 21.87 15.64 3.78
CA PHE A 214 23.20 15.58 4.42
C PHE A 214 24.34 15.56 3.39
N GLY A 215 24.04 15.80 2.12
CA GLY A 215 24.99 15.79 1.02
C GLY A 215 25.19 14.43 0.35
N GLY A 216 24.38 13.43 0.71
CA GLY A 216 24.38 12.09 0.14
C GLY A 216 23.14 11.79 -0.72
N PHE A 217 22.97 10.51 -1.03
CA PHE A 217 21.83 9.98 -1.79
C PHE A 217 20.80 9.33 -0.84
N GLN A 218 19.53 9.44 -1.19
CA GLN A 218 18.45 8.72 -0.51
C GLN A 218 18.70 7.20 -0.56
N SER A 219 18.49 6.55 0.58
CA SER A 219 18.58 5.10 0.70
C SER A 219 17.29 4.43 0.22
N ASN A 220 17.42 3.23 -0.35
CA ASN A 220 16.29 2.33 -0.60
C ASN A 220 15.83 1.57 0.67
N ILE A 221 16.46 1.81 1.82
CA ILE A 221 16.03 1.33 3.14
C ILE A 221 15.43 2.50 3.90
N LEU A 222 14.13 2.42 4.16
CA LEU A 222 13.37 3.42 4.89
C LEU A 222 13.23 2.98 6.35
N GLU A 223 13.99 3.59 7.24
CA GLU A 223 13.99 3.28 8.67
C GLU A 223 13.86 4.55 9.53
N GLY A 224 13.64 4.36 10.83
CA GLY A 224 13.48 5.50 11.76
C GLY A 224 12.16 6.25 11.62
N ILE A 225 11.25 5.77 10.77
CA ILE A 225 9.95 6.42 10.57
C ILE A 225 9.03 6.06 11.73
N GLN A 226 8.66 7.07 12.49
CA GLN A 226 7.72 6.93 13.60
C GLN A 226 6.28 6.93 13.07
N ARG A 227 5.43 6.13 13.73
CA ARG A 227 4.01 6.12 13.45
C ARG A 227 3.32 7.15 14.34
N GLU A 228 2.64 8.09 13.73
CA GLU A 228 1.82 9.06 14.43
C GLU A 228 0.56 8.38 15.01
N LYS A 229 -0.05 9.02 16.00
CA LYS A 229 -1.36 8.61 16.53
C LYS A 229 -2.40 8.80 15.43
N THR A 230 -3.11 7.73 15.10
CA THR A 230 -4.23 7.78 14.15
C THR A 230 -5.36 8.61 14.75
N GLU A 231 -6.05 9.39 13.92
CA GLU A 231 -7.20 10.19 14.30
C GLU A 231 -8.32 9.29 14.87
N GLU A 232 -9.04 9.75 15.89
CA GLU A 232 -10.04 8.92 16.61
C GLU A 232 -11.21 8.49 15.71
N PHE A 233 -11.56 9.30 14.71
CA PHE A 233 -12.60 8.98 13.73
C PHE A 233 -12.12 8.05 12.61
N ASN A 234 -10.81 7.81 12.50
CA ASN A 234 -10.24 6.97 11.45
C ASN A 234 -10.22 5.51 11.88
N VAL A 235 -11.27 4.80 11.52
CA VAL A 235 -11.49 3.37 11.86
C VAL A 235 -10.82 2.41 10.86
N HIS A 236 -10.09 2.92 9.88
CA HIS A 236 -9.40 2.09 8.89
C HIS A 236 -8.35 1.18 9.56
N CYS A 237 -8.35 -0.10 9.21
CA CYS A 237 -7.59 -1.12 9.95
C CYS A 237 -6.06 -1.09 9.69
N THR A 238 -5.62 -0.48 8.58
CA THR A 238 -4.21 -0.52 8.12
C THR A 238 -3.73 0.84 7.65
N VAL A 239 -3.88 1.88 8.51
CA VAL A 239 -3.39 3.23 8.16
C VAL A 239 -1.87 3.23 8.08
N LYS A 240 -1.32 3.66 6.95
CA LYS A 240 0.14 3.85 6.81
C LYS A 240 0.57 5.14 7.53
N PRO A 241 1.80 5.20 8.09
CA PRO A 241 2.32 6.42 8.68
C PRO A 241 2.38 7.57 7.67
N ILE A 242 1.89 8.75 8.04
CA ILE A 242 1.94 9.93 7.15
C ILE A 242 3.39 10.34 6.87
N ALA A 243 4.30 10.22 7.84
CA ALA A 243 5.71 10.48 7.64
C ALA A 243 6.35 9.59 6.55
N LEU A 244 5.90 8.32 6.45
CA LEU A 244 6.32 7.44 5.36
C LEU A 244 5.81 7.95 4.01
N MET A 245 4.52 8.30 3.92
CA MET A 245 3.94 8.79 2.67
C MET A 245 4.55 10.10 2.23
N ARG A 246 4.82 11.04 3.16
CA ARG A 246 5.58 12.27 2.89
C ARG A 246 6.93 11.96 2.25
N LYS A 247 7.68 11.00 2.82
CA LYS A 247 8.99 10.61 2.31
C LYS A 247 8.91 10.02 0.89
N LEU A 248 7.91 9.18 0.62
CA LEU A 248 7.70 8.60 -0.70
C LEU A 248 7.26 9.66 -1.72
N VAL A 249 6.36 10.56 -1.35
CA VAL A 249 5.95 11.69 -2.20
C VAL A 249 7.15 12.58 -2.51
N GLU A 250 7.97 12.91 -1.51
CA GLU A 250 9.18 13.71 -1.67
C GLU A 250 10.14 13.13 -2.72
N ILE A 251 10.39 11.83 -2.67
CA ILE A 251 11.39 11.16 -3.51
C ILE A 251 10.86 10.89 -4.92
N PHE A 252 9.60 10.43 -5.04
CA PHE A 252 9.13 9.77 -6.25
C PHE A 252 8.08 10.56 -7.04
N VAL A 253 7.52 11.63 -6.49
CA VAL A 253 6.52 12.43 -7.20
C VAL A 253 7.14 13.71 -7.73
N PRO A 254 7.12 13.94 -9.06
CA PRO A 254 7.62 15.19 -9.63
C PRO A 254 6.86 16.39 -9.06
N ARG A 255 7.59 17.43 -8.64
CA ARG A 255 6.99 18.63 -8.03
C ARG A 255 6.75 19.70 -9.09
N LEU A 256 5.89 19.39 -10.05
CA LEU A 256 5.51 20.29 -11.13
C LEU A 256 4.02 20.63 -11.00
N GLU A 257 3.63 21.80 -11.49
CA GLU A 257 2.24 22.27 -11.45
C GLU A 257 1.24 21.29 -12.07
N ASN A 258 1.68 20.56 -13.09
CA ASN A 258 0.85 19.58 -13.80
C ASN A 258 1.04 18.13 -13.28
N SER A 259 1.75 17.92 -12.17
CA SER A 259 1.90 16.60 -11.57
C SER A 259 0.61 16.13 -10.89
N ILE A 260 0.29 14.86 -11.10
CA ILE A 260 -0.87 14.21 -10.49
C ILE A 260 -0.44 12.87 -9.93
N LEU A 261 -0.69 12.67 -8.64
CA LEU A 261 -0.51 11.41 -7.94
C LEU A 261 -1.83 10.64 -7.94
N ILE A 262 -1.78 9.34 -8.23
CA ILE A 262 -2.93 8.45 -8.03
C ILE A 262 -2.70 7.45 -6.92
N ASP A 263 -3.74 7.17 -6.14
CA ASP A 263 -3.83 6.01 -5.26
C ASP A 263 -5.11 5.21 -5.60
N PRO A 264 -4.99 4.10 -6.36
CA PRO A 264 -6.12 3.26 -6.73
C PRO A 264 -6.78 2.50 -5.57
N PHE A 265 -6.16 2.49 -4.39
CA PHE A 265 -6.62 1.81 -3.17
C PHE A 265 -6.48 2.76 -1.98
N ALA A 266 -7.17 3.91 -2.06
CA ALA A 266 -6.95 5.06 -1.18
C ALA A 266 -7.16 4.78 0.31
N GLY A 267 -8.01 3.81 0.67
CA GLY A 267 -8.26 3.41 2.06
C GLY A 267 -8.70 4.58 2.93
N SER A 268 -7.83 5.02 3.83
CA SER A 268 -8.06 6.22 4.66
C SER A 268 -7.43 7.50 4.10
N GLY A 269 -6.91 7.49 2.88
CA GLY A 269 -6.40 8.67 2.18
C GLY A 269 -5.04 9.20 2.63
N THR A 270 -4.21 8.41 3.30
CA THR A 270 -2.91 8.90 3.80
C THR A 270 -1.99 9.37 2.65
N THR A 271 -2.01 8.67 1.51
CA THR A 271 -1.27 9.05 0.30
C THR A 271 -1.75 10.41 -0.25
N LEU A 272 -3.08 10.61 -0.27
CA LEU A 272 -3.69 11.83 -0.79
C LEU A 272 -3.41 13.02 0.12
N LEU A 273 -3.45 12.80 1.44
CA LEU A 273 -3.08 13.80 2.43
C LEU A 273 -1.62 14.24 2.26
N ALA A 274 -0.70 13.29 2.08
CA ALA A 274 0.68 13.62 1.79
C ALA A 274 0.83 14.41 0.48
N ALA A 275 0.12 14.04 -0.59
CA ALA A 275 0.13 14.80 -1.84
C ALA A 275 -0.35 16.24 -1.64
N GLN A 276 -1.44 16.43 -0.90
CA GLN A 276 -1.99 17.75 -0.59
C GLN A 276 -1.00 18.62 0.19
N GLU A 277 -0.29 18.07 1.16
CA GLU A 277 0.75 18.76 1.93
C GLU A 277 1.90 19.29 1.05
N PHE A 278 2.21 18.58 -0.03
CA PHE A 278 3.22 19.00 -1.02
C PHE A 278 2.64 19.84 -2.16
N GLY A 279 1.36 20.23 -2.11
CA GLY A 279 0.69 20.97 -3.19
C GLY A 279 0.55 20.18 -4.49
N ILE A 280 0.68 18.86 -4.44
CA ILE A 280 0.56 17.97 -5.58
C ILE A 280 -0.91 17.60 -5.77
N ARG A 281 -1.41 17.70 -7.01
CA ARG A 281 -2.76 17.24 -7.34
C ARG A 281 -2.86 15.73 -7.22
N TYR A 282 -4.04 15.24 -6.84
CA TYR A 282 -4.24 13.82 -6.61
C TYR A 282 -5.56 13.30 -7.17
N VAL A 283 -5.61 11.99 -7.37
CA VAL A 283 -6.82 11.20 -7.61
C VAL A 283 -6.78 10.00 -6.67
N GLY A 284 -7.77 9.86 -5.81
CA GLY A 284 -7.97 8.66 -5.00
C GLY A 284 -9.08 7.80 -5.57
N ILE A 285 -8.97 6.48 -5.45
CA ILE A 285 -10.06 5.56 -5.75
C ILE A 285 -10.28 4.68 -4.53
N GLU A 286 -11.53 4.57 -4.08
CA GLU A 286 -11.89 3.74 -2.95
C GLU A 286 -13.22 3.02 -3.23
N ILE A 287 -13.26 1.71 -2.97
CA ILE A 287 -14.45 0.90 -3.23
C ILE A 287 -15.47 0.98 -2.09
N VAL A 288 -15.03 1.30 -0.87
CA VAL A 288 -15.86 1.37 0.33
C VAL A 288 -16.32 2.80 0.56
N PRO A 289 -17.63 3.13 0.40
CA PRO A 289 -18.13 4.50 0.54
C PRO A 289 -17.82 5.13 1.90
N ASP A 290 -17.90 4.36 2.99
CA ASP A 290 -17.64 4.87 4.36
C ASP A 290 -16.21 5.40 4.53
N TYR A 291 -15.24 4.83 3.80
CA TYR A 291 -13.86 5.32 3.85
C TYR A 291 -13.69 6.67 3.14
N ILE A 292 -14.56 6.98 2.18
CA ILE A 292 -14.54 8.28 1.49
C ILE A 292 -14.87 9.42 2.47
N GLU A 293 -15.79 9.21 3.39
CA GLU A 293 -16.07 10.20 4.43
C GLU A 293 -14.86 10.43 5.33
N ILE A 294 -14.11 9.36 5.66
CA ILE A 294 -12.86 9.46 6.44
C ILE A 294 -11.81 10.25 5.65
N ILE A 295 -11.65 9.94 4.36
CA ILE A 295 -10.71 10.65 3.47
C ILE A 295 -11.04 12.14 3.45
N ASN A 296 -12.30 12.49 3.18
CA ASN A 296 -12.73 13.90 3.09
C ASN A 296 -12.48 14.64 4.41
N LYS A 297 -12.85 14.06 5.55
CA LYS A 297 -12.58 14.65 6.88
C LYS A 297 -11.09 14.90 7.11
N ARG A 298 -10.22 13.99 6.67
CA ARG A 298 -8.75 14.16 6.80
C ARG A 298 -8.24 15.26 5.89
N LEU A 299 -8.67 15.31 4.65
CA LEU A 299 -8.27 16.32 3.67
C LEU A 299 -8.76 17.72 4.08
N ASP A 300 -10.01 17.83 4.57
CA ASP A 300 -10.60 19.10 5.04
C ASP A 300 -9.89 19.63 6.29
N SER A 301 -9.54 18.74 7.25
CA SER A 301 -8.84 19.13 8.46
C SER A 301 -7.45 19.73 8.17
N PHE A 302 -6.83 19.35 7.06
CA PHE A 302 -5.55 19.88 6.63
C PHE A 302 -5.68 21.19 5.83
N SER A 303 -6.77 21.40 5.12
CA SER A 303 -7.01 22.62 4.31
C SER A 303 -7.02 23.91 5.16
N GLY A 304 -7.19 23.81 6.47
CA GLY A 304 -7.14 24.94 7.43
C GLY A 304 -5.74 25.29 7.93
N ILE A 305 -4.72 24.48 7.64
CA ILE A 305 -3.34 24.76 8.06
C ILE A 305 -2.61 25.38 6.86
N GLN A 306 -2.65 26.71 6.75
CA GLN A 306 -1.81 27.47 5.82
C GLN A 306 -0.34 27.29 6.21
N GLY A 307 0.34 26.39 5.56
CA GLY A 307 1.75 26.11 5.71
C GLY A 307 2.18 25.10 4.65
N ILE A 308 1.86 25.40 3.39
CA ILE A 308 2.47 24.70 2.26
C ILE A 308 3.97 24.91 2.40
N LEU A 309 4.71 23.83 2.63
CA LEU A 309 6.18 23.88 2.52
C LEU A 309 6.48 24.48 1.15
N PRO A 310 7.24 25.58 1.06
CA PRO A 310 7.45 26.26 -0.20
C PRO A 310 8.06 25.27 -1.19
N LEU A 311 7.32 25.04 -2.26
CA LEU A 311 7.83 24.34 -3.43
C LEU A 311 8.90 25.28 -4.01
N PHE A 312 10.17 24.95 -3.75
CA PHE A 312 11.36 25.54 -4.35
C PHE A 312 11.60 27.07 -4.16
N GLN A 313 12.57 27.39 -3.37
CA GLN A 313 13.58 28.40 -3.73
C GLN A 313 14.83 27.69 -4.26
#